data_7043f7e5dd34a0372d40e42059e17021
#
_entry.id   7043f7e5dd34a0372d40e42059e17021
#
_cell.length_a   1.000
_cell.length_b   1.000
_cell.length_c   1.000
_cell.angle_alpha   90.00
_cell.angle_beta   90.00
_cell.angle_gamma   90.00
#
_symmetry.space_group_name_H-M   'P 1'
#
loop_
_entity.id
_entity.type
_entity.pdbx_description
1 polymer ?
#
loop_
_entity_poly.entity_id
_entity_poly.type
_entity_poly.pdbx_seq_one_letter_code
_entity_poly.pdbx_strand_id
1 'polypeptide(L)'
;MVFSRGLQLFFIIWLAGTLISVPNSGGYGLSLPQNCFSWAMTGILILSVSISVLRRKQCLVVTPALRWFAAGIVILALPLLYTRPEWRLNGGLYWAAAGAGLLFYLCCIQLKLSNNNLRFLVLLWLSACMAHALLILLQLTPAGGWITWPVLSNRPYGVFQQVNLLATFLSCGMALALFLFLLPEQRQSSISRWTALSALFIMPCVLALIQSRIGSLSAVITAVIMLLSAGTRRRKYLAVMLLSSGAVTGWWLKNYTQIGVVSHLGSDSARLEILSSTWEMLKQRPLTGWGAGGFEYVFQMFRIWQGKSTEGTGVVIHPHNEILFWGAEGGVVALTGLALIITGGGLIIQKAWRAFRRENNPLPLTLCLTILPLLLHTQTEYPFGLSALHFAMCLLLSQADRVTASPEKTMALPSFFSVISAGTGTGILCVMAGAFLTGIILTGAEQREMQDIRALSSLPEFVLMTQYERVEFDRHVHKLMQFNQTGDPQLLSDYRHWAENYLKKHMDKNVYLSLIMILHYQRESDAEKYYLNQAGQLFPQDTRFFSGR
;
A
#
# COMPACT_ATOMS: atom_id res chain seq x y z
N MET A 1 11.33 -20.50 14.70
CA MET A 1 12.38 -20.63 13.66
C MET A 1 13.58 -19.80 14.06
N VAL A 2 14.81 -20.34 13.98
CA VAL A 2 16.04 -19.59 14.25
C VAL A 2 16.39 -18.75 13.02
N PHE A 3 16.90 -17.53 13.22
CA PHE A 3 17.30 -16.63 12.14
C PHE A 3 18.62 -17.12 11.51
N SER A 4 18.47 -18.04 10.55
CA SER A 4 19.58 -18.70 9.85
C SER A 4 20.21 -17.79 8.78
N ARG A 5 21.40 -18.18 8.28
CA ARG A 5 22.02 -17.50 7.11
C ARG A 5 21.11 -17.48 5.89
N GLY A 6 20.33 -18.55 5.66
CA GLY A 6 19.34 -18.58 4.57
C GLY A 6 18.24 -17.53 4.72
N LEU A 7 17.76 -17.29 5.95
CA LEU A 7 16.77 -16.24 6.21
C LEU A 7 17.37 -14.82 6.07
N GLN A 8 18.64 -14.65 6.44
CA GLN A 8 19.36 -13.40 6.20
C GLN A 8 19.48 -13.10 4.70
N LEU A 9 19.90 -14.10 3.91
CA LEU A 9 19.98 -13.98 2.45
C LEU A 9 18.60 -13.69 1.82
N PHE A 10 17.57 -14.34 2.32
CA PHE A 10 16.18 -14.07 1.88
C PHE A 10 15.80 -12.59 2.05
N PHE A 11 16.04 -11.99 3.23
CA PHE A 11 15.74 -10.57 3.44
C PHE A 11 16.63 -9.64 2.60
N ILE A 12 17.90 -10.02 2.37
CA ILE A 12 18.79 -9.27 1.47
C ILE A 12 18.21 -9.27 0.06
N ILE A 13 17.83 -10.44 -0.48
CA ILE A 13 17.23 -10.58 -1.82
C ILE A 13 15.93 -9.79 -1.90
N TRP A 14 15.06 -9.90 -0.89
CA TRP A 14 13.80 -9.16 -0.86
C TRP A 14 14.04 -7.66 -0.97
N LEU A 15 14.82 -7.09 -0.05
CA LEU A 15 15.02 -5.66 0.04
C LEU A 15 15.84 -5.11 -1.14
N ALA A 16 16.84 -5.84 -1.63
CA ALA A 16 17.59 -5.47 -2.83
C ALA A 16 16.72 -5.55 -4.09
N GLY A 17 15.85 -6.54 -4.21
CA GLY A 17 14.95 -6.70 -5.34
C GLY A 17 13.96 -5.55 -5.49
N THR A 18 13.62 -4.85 -4.39
CA THR A 18 12.76 -3.65 -4.46
C THR A 18 13.41 -2.46 -5.17
N LEU A 19 14.72 -2.49 -5.37
CA LEU A 19 15.47 -1.44 -6.07
C LEU A 19 15.51 -1.66 -7.58
N ILE A 20 15.03 -2.80 -8.06
CA ILE A 20 15.03 -3.12 -9.49
C ILE A 20 13.83 -2.42 -10.15
N SER A 21 14.12 -1.58 -11.14
CA SER A 21 13.07 -0.99 -11.97
C SER A 21 12.55 -2.01 -12.98
N VAL A 22 11.23 -2.19 -12.98
CA VAL A 22 10.54 -3.01 -13.99
C VAL A 22 9.56 -2.10 -14.73
N PRO A 23 9.65 -2.03 -16.08
CA PRO A 23 8.73 -1.22 -16.87
C PRO A 23 7.26 -1.55 -16.55
N ASN A 24 6.46 -0.52 -16.38
CA ASN A 24 5.02 -0.64 -16.14
C ASN A 24 4.31 0.65 -16.57
N SER A 25 3.02 0.59 -16.80
CA SER A 25 2.19 1.73 -17.22
C SER A 25 1.71 2.59 -16.05
N GLY A 26 2.20 2.34 -14.85
CA GLY A 26 1.74 3.02 -13.63
C GLY A 26 0.53 2.33 -13.00
N GLY A 27 -0.16 3.05 -12.11
CA GLY A 27 -1.31 2.54 -11.39
C GLY A 27 -1.03 2.31 -9.90
N TYR A 28 -1.74 1.36 -9.29
CA TYR A 28 -1.65 1.04 -7.87
C TYR A 28 -1.87 -0.48 -7.63
N GLY A 29 -1.64 -0.91 -6.41
CA GLY A 29 -1.84 -2.31 -6.03
C GLY A 29 -1.00 -3.28 -6.86
N LEU A 30 -1.61 -4.31 -7.41
CA LEU A 30 -0.93 -5.34 -8.20
C LEU A 30 -0.55 -4.91 -9.62
N SER A 31 -0.99 -3.73 -10.08
CA SER A 31 -0.50 -3.14 -11.33
C SER A 31 0.99 -2.77 -11.24
N LEU A 32 1.51 -2.57 -10.02
CA LEU A 32 2.91 -2.26 -9.78
C LEU A 32 3.73 -3.54 -9.55
N PRO A 33 4.71 -3.85 -10.40
CA PRO A 33 5.54 -5.08 -10.30
C PRO A 33 6.22 -5.24 -8.94
N GLN A 34 6.60 -4.14 -8.28
CA GLN A 34 7.24 -4.16 -6.96
C GLN A 34 6.31 -4.70 -5.87
N ASN A 35 5.00 -4.46 -5.99
CA ASN A 35 4.02 -5.00 -5.06
C ASN A 35 3.83 -6.51 -5.28
N CYS A 36 3.74 -6.97 -6.54
CA CYS A 36 3.72 -8.40 -6.86
C CYS A 36 4.96 -9.11 -6.31
N PHE A 37 6.15 -8.53 -6.53
CA PHE A 37 7.40 -9.07 -6.00
C PHE A 37 7.39 -9.13 -4.46
N SER A 38 7.00 -8.06 -3.77
CA SER A 38 6.98 -8.03 -2.30
C SER A 38 5.94 -8.99 -1.70
N TRP A 39 4.79 -9.15 -2.34
CA TRP A 39 3.80 -10.17 -1.94
C TRP A 39 4.29 -11.60 -2.21
N ALA A 40 5.00 -11.85 -3.32
CA ALA A 40 5.63 -13.14 -3.60
C ALA A 40 6.65 -13.51 -2.50
N MET A 41 7.49 -12.55 -2.10
CA MET A 41 8.44 -12.73 -0.99
C MET A 41 7.72 -12.98 0.34
N THR A 42 6.58 -12.32 0.58
CA THR A 42 5.70 -12.60 1.73
C THR A 42 5.20 -14.06 1.69
N GLY A 43 4.75 -14.54 0.53
CA GLY A 43 4.34 -15.93 0.32
C GLY A 43 5.46 -16.94 0.61
N ILE A 44 6.69 -16.66 0.15
CA ILE A 44 7.88 -17.48 0.43
C ILE A 44 8.19 -17.52 1.94
N LEU A 45 8.05 -16.40 2.66
CA LEU A 45 8.26 -16.37 4.10
C LEU A 45 7.23 -17.22 4.84
N ILE A 46 5.95 -17.06 4.49
CA ILE A 46 4.85 -17.85 5.06
C ILE A 46 5.10 -19.34 4.82
N LEU A 47 5.41 -19.74 3.60
CA LEU A 47 5.72 -21.13 3.22
C LEU A 47 6.91 -21.67 4.02
N SER A 48 8.00 -20.92 4.08
CA SER A 48 9.22 -21.34 4.78
C SER A 48 9.02 -21.54 6.29
N VAL A 49 8.29 -20.62 6.93
CA VAL A 49 7.96 -20.72 8.36
C VAL A 49 7.02 -21.90 8.60
N SER A 50 5.98 -22.08 7.79
CA SER A 50 5.02 -23.18 7.91
C SER A 50 5.66 -24.54 7.76
N ILE A 51 6.55 -24.72 6.76
CA ILE A 51 7.33 -25.96 6.58
C ILE A 51 8.26 -26.19 7.80
N SER A 52 8.89 -25.14 8.32
CA SER A 52 9.76 -25.27 9.51
C SER A 52 8.99 -25.71 10.74
N VAL A 53 7.78 -25.19 10.96
CA VAL A 53 6.89 -25.58 12.07
C VAL A 53 6.44 -27.03 11.92
N LEU A 54 6.01 -27.44 10.72
CA LEU A 54 5.61 -28.81 10.41
C LEU A 54 6.74 -29.81 10.66
N ARG A 55 7.92 -29.57 10.08
CA ARG A 55 9.08 -30.49 10.21
C ARG A 55 9.55 -30.64 11.65
N ARG A 56 9.48 -29.59 12.45
CA ARG A 56 9.95 -29.59 13.84
C ARG A 56 8.88 -29.94 14.85
N LYS A 57 7.63 -30.16 14.41
CA LYS A 57 6.46 -30.42 15.27
C LYS A 57 6.34 -29.37 16.39
N GLN A 58 6.63 -28.10 16.09
CA GLN A 58 6.65 -27.03 17.08
C GLN A 58 5.24 -26.47 17.33
N CYS A 59 4.99 -26.06 18.58
CA CYS A 59 3.81 -25.26 18.90
C CYS A 59 3.95 -23.86 18.31
N LEU A 60 2.85 -23.30 17.79
CA LEU A 60 2.80 -21.91 17.35
C LEU A 60 2.63 -20.98 18.53
N VAL A 61 3.37 -19.90 18.52
CA VAL A 61 3.19 -18.77 19.47
C VAL A 61 1.98 -17.98 19.02
N VAL A 62 1.00 -17.82 19.92
CA VAL A 62 -0.20 -17.00 19.70
C VAL A 62 -0.24 -15.91 20.76
N THR A 63 -0.07 -14.65 20.35
CA THR A 63 -0.11 -13.51 21.25
C THR A 63 -1.55 -13.02 21.48
N PRO A 64 -1.84 -12.31 22.57
CA PRO A 64 -3.13 -11.64 22.72
C PRO A 64 -3.44 -10.67 21.59
N ALA A 65 -2.45 -9.91 21.11
CA ALA A 65 -2.64 -8.97 20.01
C ALA A 65 -3.08 -9.68 18.72
N LEU A 66 -2.46 -10.82 18.38
CA LEU A 66 -2.84 -11.64 17.23
C LEU A 66 -4.32 -12.08 17.28
N ARG A 67 -4.84 -12.40 18.48
CA ARG A 67 -6.25 -12.77 18.63
C ARG A 67 -7.19 -11.61 18.31
N TRP A 68 -6.84 -10.41 18.75
CA TRP A 68 -7.60 -9.21 18.43
C TRP A 68 -7.54 -8.89 16.94
N PHE A 69 -6.37 -9.02 16.30
CA PHE A 69 -6.23 -8.88 14.85
C PHE A 69 -7.08 -9.89 14.10
N ALA A 70 -7.04 -11.16 14.50
CA ALA A 70 -7.85 -12.20 13.87
C ALA A 70 -9.35 -11.93 14.01
N ALA A 71 -9.81 -11.58 15.22
CA ALA A 71 -11.21 -11.23 15.46
C ALA A 71 -11.63 -10.01 14.61
N GLY A 72 -10.79 -8.97 14.56
CA GLY A 72 -11.06 -7.79 13.75
C GLY A 72 -11.19 -8.11 12.26
N ILE A 73 -10.30 -8.93 11.70
CA ILE A 73 -10.34 -9.33 10.28
C ILE A 73 -11.58 -10.20 9.97
N VAL A 74 -12.00 -11.07 10.90
CA VAL A 74 -13.25 -11.83 10.74
C VAL A 74 -14.46 -10.91 10.70
N ILE A 75 -14.52 -9.90 11.58
CA ILE A 75 -15.61 -8.91 11.58
C ILE A 75 -15.58 -8.06 10.30
N LEU A 76 -14.40 -7.68 9.80
CA LEU A 76 -14.25 -6.97 8.52
C LEU A 76 -14.73 -7.77 7.29
N ALA A 77 -14.89 -9.08 7.39
CA ALA A 77 -15.48 -9.89 6.33
C ALA A 77 -17.02 -9.82 6.27
N LEU A 78 -17.68 -9.49 7.38
CA LEU A 78 -19.15 -9.51 7.46
C LEU A 78 -19.85 -8.59 6.44
N PRO A 79 -19.35 -7.40 6.11
CA PRO A 79 -19.92 -6.55 5.06
C PRO A 79 -20.05 -7.24 3.69
N LEU A 80 -19.19 -8.23 3.38
CA LEU A 80 -19.27 -8.98 2.11
C LEU A 80 -20.57 -9.76 1.97
N LEU A 81 -21.22 -10.13 3.08
CA LEU A 81 -22.45 -10.92 3.08
C LEU A 81 -23.64 -10.14 2.51
N TYR A 82 -23.66 -8.81 2.71
CA TYR A 82 -24.73 -7.92 2.26
C TYR A 82 -24.32 -6.93 1.17
N THR A 83 -23.07 -7.03 0.68
CA THR A 83 -22.57 -6.24 -0.44
C THR A 83 -23.20 -6.69 -1.76
N ARG A 84 -23.44 -5.75 -2.67
CA ARG A 84 -23.95 -6.03 -4.02
C ARG A 84 -23.00 -6.98 -4.78
N PRO A 85 -23.54 -7.90 -5.61
CA PRO A 85 -22.74 -8.87 -6.33
C PRO A 85 -21.59 -8.26 -7.14
N GLU A 86 -21.83 -7.08 -7.76
CA GLU A 86 -20.87 -6.38 -8.62
C GLU A 86 -19.59 -6.00 -7.86
N TRP A 87 -19.68 -5.69 -6.57
CA TRP A 87 -18.56 -5.20 -5.75
C TRP A 87 -17.91 -6.28 -4.89
N ARG A 88 -18.53 -7.47 -4.77
CA ARG A 88 -18.02 -8.55 -3.88
C ARG A 88 -16.61 -8.97 -4.20
N LEU A 89 -16.22 -8.99 -5.48
CA LEU A 89 -14.86 -9.37 -5.85
C LEU A 89 -13.85 -8.38 -5.26
N ASN A 90 -14.05 -7.08 -5.44
CA ASN A 90 -13.15 -6.04 -4.94
C ASN A 90 -13.07 -6.04 -3.42
N GLY A 91 -14.22 -6.05 -2.73
CA GLY A 91 -14.27 -6.16 -1.27
C GLY A 91 -13.63 -7.45 -0.76
N GLY A 92 -13.84 -8.57 -1.46
CA GLY A 92 -13.22 -9.87 -1.16
C GLY A 92 -11.70 -9.85 -1.30
N LEU A 93 -11.15 -9.16 -2.28
CA LEU A 93 -9.70 -8.99 -2.47
C LEU A 93 -9.07 -8.17 -1.34
N TYR A 94 -9.72 -7.09 -0.88
CA TYR A 94 -9.26 -6.34 0.30
C TYR A 94 -9.22 -7.22 1.55
N TRP A 95 -10.27 -7.99 1.77
CA TRP A 95 -10.32 -8.92 2.90
C TRP A 95 -9.29 -10.04 2.79
N ALA A 96 -9.09 -10.62 1.60
CA ALA A 96 -8.08 -11.65 1.36
C ALA A 96 -6.67 -11.11 1.62
N ALA A 97 -6.37 -9.87 1.21
CA ALA A 97 -5.11 -9.21 1.51
C ALA A 97 -4.91 -9.00 3.02
N ALA A 98 -5.95 -8.59 3.75
CA ALA A 98 -5.92 -8.48 5.20
C ALA A 98 -5.69 -9.83 5.88
N GLY A 99 -6.33 -10.90 5.39
CA GLY A 99 -6.12 -12.28 5.86
C GLY A 99 -4.71 -12.80 5.60
N ALA A 100 -4.17 -12.54 4.41
CA ALA A 100 -2.77 -12.85 4.09
C ALA A 100 -1.80 -12.07 4.99
N GLY A 101 -2.14 -10.83 5.30
CA GLY A 101 -1.41 -9.99 6.25
C GLY A 101 -1.42 -10.55 7.67
N LEU A 102 -2.55 -11.05 8.15
CA LEU A 102 -2.65 -11.74 9.45
C LEU A 102 -1.77 -12.97 9.49
N LEU A 103 -1.78 -13.76 8.42
CA LEU A 103 -0.96 -14.97 8.31
C LEU A 103 0.54 -14.62 8.27
N PHE A 104 0.91 -13.57 7.53
CA PHE A 104 2.27 -13.02 7.55
C PHE A 104 2.68 -12.61 8.97
N TYR A 105 1.84 -11.87 9.68
CA TYR A 105 2.09 -11.45 11.06
C TYR A 105 2.27 -12.67 11.99
N LEU A 106 1.38 -13.67 11.89
CA LEU A 106 1.50 -14.95 12.62
C LEU A 106 2.85 -15.62 12.34
N CYS A 107 3.28 -15.67 11.07
CA CYS A 107 4.57 -16.25 10.71
C CYS A 107 5.74 -15.43 11.25
N CYS A 108 5.66 -14.10 11.24
CA CYS A 108 6.69 -13.22 11.76
C CYS A 108 6.90 -13.39 13.27
N ILE A 109 5.84 -13.57 14.06
CA ILE A 109 5.98 -13.85 15.50
C ILE A 109 6.59 -15.23 15.80
N GLN A 110 6.67 -16.16 14.84
CA GLN A 110 7.41 -17.42 15.01
C GLN A 110 8.94 -17.24 14.89
N LEU A 111 9.42 -16.13 14.35
CA LEU A 111 10.84 -15.86 14.20
C LEU A 111 11.46 -15.51 15.56
N LYS A 112 12.36 -16.38 16.07
CA LYS A 112 13.13 -16.11 17.28
C LYS A 112 14.37 -15.31 16.90
N LEU A 113 14.32 -14.00 17.07
CA LEU A 113 15.45 -13.12 16.82
C LEU A 113 16.21 -12.86 18.14
N SER A 114 17.52 -13.11 18.13
CA SER A 114 18.40 -12.54 19.16
C SER A 114 18.54 -11.04 18.94
N ASN A 115 19.01 -10.30 19.94
CA ASN A 115 19.23 -8.85 19.80
C ASN A 115 20.13 -8.53 18.61
N ASN A 116 21.16 -9.33 18.34
CA ASN A 116 22.05 -9.14 17.19
C ASN A 116 21.32 -9.36 15.85
N ASN A 117 20.50 -10.41 15.76
CA ASN A 117 19.71 -10.68 14.55
C ASN A 117 18.64 -9.63 14.31
N LEU A 118 18.01 -9.13 15.37
CA LEU A 118 17.05 -8.04 15.28
C LEU A 118 17.73 -6.76 14.77
N ARG A 119 18.89 -6.41 15.31
CA ARG A 119 19.67 -5.26 14.84
C ARG A 119 20.16 -5.42 13.40
N PHE A 120 20.55 -6.62 13.03
CA PHE A 120 20.91 -6.92 11.64
C PHE A 120 19.69 -6.73 10.70
N LEU A 121 18.53 -7.21 11.08
CA LEU A 121 17.30 -7.00 10.32
C LEU A 121 16.95 -5.50 10.20
N VAL A 122 17.04 -4.76 11.31
CA VAL A 122 16.84 -3.30 11.31
C VAL A 122 17.86 -2.61 10.40
N LEU A 123 19.12 -3.04 10.42
CA LEU A 123 20.17 -2.51 9.54
C LEU A 123 19.86 -2.78 8.06
N LEU A 124 19.36 -3.97 7.72
CA LEU A 124 18.95 -4.29 6.34
C LEU A 124 17.81 -3.38 5.86
N TRP A 125 16.78 -3.20 6.68
CA TRP A 125 15.69 -2.27 6.35
C TRP A 125 16.19 -0.82 6.21
N LEU A 126 17.06 -0.37 7.12
CA LEU A 126 17.68 0.95 7.03
C LEU A 126 18.50 1.09 5.75
N SER A 127 19.29 0.05 5.39
CA SER A 127 20.08 0.05 4.16
C SER A 127 19.20 0.15 2.91
N ALA A 128 18.05 -0.52 2.90
CA ALA A 128 17.07 -0.38 1.82
C ALA A 128 16.52 1.05 1.74
N CYS A 129 16.12 1.64 2.88
CA CYS A 129 15.68 3.04 2.91
C CYS A 129 16.78 3.99 2.42
N MET A 130 18.03 3.77 2.82
CA MET A 130 19.18 4.56 2.35
C MET A 130 19.40 4.42 0.84
N ALA A 131 19.31 3.20 0.31
CA ALA A 131 19.44 2.98 -1.12
C ALA A 131 18.35 3.72 -1.92
N HIS A 132 17.09 3.69 -1.45
CA HIS A 132 16.02 4.48 -2.05
C HIS A 132 16.28 6.00 -1.93
N ALA A 133 16.78 6.48 -0.79
CA ALA A 133 17.13 7.89 -0.64
C ALA A 133 18.26 8.32 -1.58
N LEU A 134 19.30 7.49 -1.74
CA LEU A 134 20.41 7.75 -2.66
C LEU A 134 19.96 7.71 -4.12
N LEU A 135 19.06 6.79 -4.49
CA LEU A 135 18.46 6.78 -5.83
C LEU A 135 17.70 8.06 -6.14
N ILE A 136 16.96 8.61 -5.16
CA ILE A 136 16.27 9.88 -5.34
C ILE A 136 17.26 11.02 -5.55
N LEU A 137 18.33 11.07 -4.76
CA LEU A 137 19.39 12.08 -4.96
C LEU A 137 20.04 11.93 -6.34
N LEU A 138 20.27 10.71 -6.80
CA LEU A 138 20.82 10.44 -8.12
C LEU A 138 19.85 10.86 -9.24
N GLN A 139 18.54 10.62 -9.09
CA GLN A 139 17.51 11.07 -10.04
C GLN A 139 17.47 12.61 -10.20
N LEU A 140 17.88 13.35 -9.18
CA LEU A 140 17.95 14.81 -9.20
C LEU A 140 19.24 15.36 -9.86
N THR A 141 20.15 14.48 -10.29
CA THR A 141 21.38 14.84 -11.00
C THR A 141 21.26 14.51 -12.50
N PRO A 142 22.19 15.02 -13.36
CA PRO A 142 22.25 14.63 -14.76
C PRO A 142 22.40 13.11 -14.97
N ALA A 143 22.99 12.38 -14.02
CA ALA A 143 23.08 10.92 -14.05
C ALA A 143 21.73 10.22 -13.84
N GLY A 144 20.67 10.95 -13.43
CA GLY A 144 19.31 10.44 -13.34
C GLY A 144 18.77 9.86 -14.65
N GLY A 145 19.28 10.32 -15.81
CA GLY A 145 18.93 9.75 -17.10
C GLY A 145 19.37 8.29 -17.31
N TRP A 146 20.26 7.78 -16.47
CA TRP A 146 20.66 6.35 -16.48
C TRP A 146 19.70 5.47 -15.67
N ILE A 147 18.80 6.07 -14.91
CA ILE A 147 17.81 5.36 -14.09
C ILE A 147 16.54 5.22 -14.91
N THR A 148 16.12 3.98 -15.14
CA THR A 148 14.98 3.63 -16.00
C THR A 148 13.61 3.90 -15.36
N TRP A 149 13.56 4.46 -14.16
CA TRP A 149 12.29 4.81 -13.52
C TRP A 149 11.77 6.13 -14.07
N PRO A 150 10.59 6.14 -14.69
CA PRO A 150 10.02 7.37 -15.20
C PRO A 150 9.78 8.35 -14.06
N VAL A 151 10.21 9.60 -14.24
CA VAL A 151 9.83 10.71 -13.36
C VAL A 151 8.71 11.46 -14.07
N LEU A 152 7.46 11.09 -13.79
CA LEU A 152 6.27 11.68 -14.43
C LEU A 152 5.88 13.04 -13.82
N SER A 153 6.58 13.49 -12.80
CA SER A 153 6.33 14.78 -12.14
C SER A 153 7.64 15.48 -11.80
N ASN A 154 7.57 16.76 -11.47
CA ASN A 154 8.73 17.54 -11.00
C ASN A 154 9.26 17.07 -9.63
N ARG A 155 8.69 16.01 -9.05
CA ARG A 155 9.11 15.42 -7.78
C ARG A 155 9.42 13.94 -7.98
N PRO A 156 10.60 13.46 -7.57
CA PRO A 156 10.94 12.04 -7.65
C PRO A 156 10.11 11.24 -6.64
N TYR A 157 9.67 10.05 -7.01
CA TYR A 157 8.89 9.15 -6.18
C TYR A 157 9.46 7.72 -6.10
N GLY A 158 10.59 7.48 -6.78
CA GLY A 158 11.26 6.16 -6.80
C GLY A 158 10.35 5.04 -7.30
N VAL A 159 10.52 3.85 -6.75
CA VAL A 159 9.73 2.66 -7.12
C VAL A 159 8.26 2.75 -6.69
N PHE A 160 7.94 3.60 -5.73
CA PHE A 160 6.58 3.68 -5.17
C PHE A 160 5.59 4.39 -6.08
N GLN A 161 6.09 5.13 -7.08
CA GLN A 161 5.30 5.96 -7.99
C GLN A 161 4.36 6.96 -7.30
N GLN A 162 4.59 7.19 -6.01
CA GLN A 162 3.87 8.15 -5.18
C GLN A 162 4.79 8.77 -4.14
N VAL A 163 4.84 10.10 -4.12
CA VAL A 163 5.75 10.87 -3.26
C VAL A 163 5.50 10.64 -1.77
N ASN A 164 4.23 10.53 -1.35
CA ASN A 164 3.88 10.33 0.06
C ASN A 164 4.28 8.94 0.56
N LEU A 165 4.19 7.90 -0.28
CA LEU A 165 4.69 6.57 0.07
C LEU A 165 6.20 6.58 0.25
N LEU A 166 6.95 7.13 -0.71
CA LEU A 166 8.39 7.29 -0.58
C LEU A 166 8.75 8.02 0.73
N ALA A 167 8.09 9.17 0.99
CA ALA A 167 8.35 9.97 2.17
C ALA A 167 8.11 9.19 3.47
N THR A 168 7.03 8.40 3.54
CA THR A 168 6.74 7.58 4.71
C THR A 168 7.76 6.46 4.89
N PHE A 169 8.21 5.85 3.79
CA PHE A 169 9.27 4.84 3.83
C PHE A 169 10.57 5.43 4.38
N LEU A 170 10.96 6.63 3.93
CA LEU A 170 12.14 7.35 4.45
C LEU A 170 11.95 7.79 5.91
N SER A 171 10.74 8.16 6.32
CA SER A 171 10.44 8.50 7.71
C SER A 171 10.57 7.29 8.63
N CYS A 172 10.13 6.10 8.18
CA CYS A 172 10.43 4.85 8.87
C CYS A 172 11.93 4.55 8.88
N GLY A 173 12.65 4.81 7.77
CA GLY A 173 14.11 4.72 7.71
C GLY A 173 14.81 5.60 8.74
N MET A 174 14.35 6.83 8.91
CA MET A 174 14.86 7.73 9.96
C MET A 174 14.60 7.16 11.37
N ALA A 175 13.43 6.58 11.62
CA ALA A 175 13.14 5.91 12.89
C ALA A 175 14.04 4.69 13.11
N LEU A 176 14.33 3.89 12.07
CA LEU A 176 15.30 2.78 12.14
C LEU A 176 16.72 3.26 12.43
N ALA A 177 17.12 4.41 11.86
CA ALA A 177 18.42 5.02 12.16
C ALA A 177 18.50 5.47 13.62
N LEU A 178 17.45 6.12 14.15
CA LEU A 178 17.34 6.48 15.56
C LEU A 178 17.36 5.23 16.46
N PHE A 179 16.66 4.16 16.08
CA PHE A 179 16.71 2.88 16.81
C PHE A 179 18.14 2.37 16.96
N LEU A 180 18.89 2.26 15.88
CA LEU A 180 20.27 1.78 15.91
C LEU A 180 21.21 2.74 16.66
N PHE A 181 20.99 4.04 16.55
CA PHE A 181 21.86 5.05 17.14
C PHE A 181 21.59 5.29 18.63
N LEU A 182 20.32 5.32 19.05
CA LEU A 182 19.96 5.60 20.45
C LEU A 182 20.05 4.37 21.36
N LEU A 183 19.88 3.16 20.81
CA LEU A 183 19.98 1.88 21.52
C LEU A 183 21.31 1.17 21.20
N PRO A 184 22.42 1.64 21.72
CA PRO A 184 23.71 1.04 21.42
C PRO A 184 23.88 -0.31 22.09
N GLU A 185 24.56 -1.18 21.40
CA GLU A 185 25.12 -2.41 21.94
C GLU A 185 26.58 -2.21 22.32
N GLN A 186 27.09 -3.03 23.26
CA GLN A 186 28.48 -2.94 23.66
C GLN A 186 29.49 -3.15 22.50
N ARG A 187 29.06 -3.89 21.44
CA ARG A 187 29.84 -4.16 20.23
C ARG A 187 29.04 -3.82 18.94
N GLN A 188 28.67 -2.55 18.79
CA GLN A 188 28.06 -2.12 17.53
C GLN A 188 29.11 -2.12 16.41
N SER A 189 28.81 -2.75 15.25
CA SER A 189 29.72 -2.72 14.10
C SER A 189 29.88 -1.29 13.57
N SER A 190 31.06 -0.97 13.05
CA SER A 190 31.33 0.34 12.43
C SER A 190 30.35 0.63 11.29
N ILE A 191 30.00 -0.38 10.49
CA ILE A 191 29.02 -0.27 9.40
C ILE A 191 27.67 0.20 9.94
N SER A 192 27.11 -0.48 10.95
CA SER A 192 25.83 -0.11 11.55
C SER A 192 25.82 1.33 12.08
N ARG A 193 26.93 1.72 12.73
CA ARG A 193 27.08 3.07 13.28
C ARG A 193 27.12 4.13 12.18
N TRP A 194 27.94 3.95 11.15
CA TRP A 194 28.07 4.92 10.07
C TRP A 194 26.83 4.99 9.21
N THR A 195 26.18 3.86 8.92
CA THR A 195 24.88 3.84 8.21
C THR A 195 23.83 4.62 8.99
N ALA A 196 23.73 4.42 10.31
CA ALA A 196 22.79 5.16 11.14
C ALA A 196 23.07 6.67 11.15
N LEU A 197 24.34 7.08 11.32
CA LEU A 197 24.73 8.50 11.31
C LEU A 197 24.46 9.16 9.96
N SER A 198 24.83 8.50 8.86
CA SER A 198 24.55 9.00 7.51
C SER A 198 23.05 9.12 7.24
N ALA A 199 22.26 8.14 7.68
CA ALA A 199 20.80 8.16 7.52
C ALA A 199 20.15 9.30 8.30
N LEU A 200 20.61 9.61 9.51
CA LEU A 200 20.12 10.73 10.32
C LEU A 200 20.33 12.11 9.64
N PHE A 201 21.26 12.20 8.69
CA PHE A 201 21.47 13.39 7.87
C PHE A 201 20.71 13.28 6.52
N ILE A 202 20.86 12.17 5.80
CA ILE A 202 20.36 12.01 4.42
C ILE A 202 18.83 11.94 4.39
N MET A 203 18.19 11.21 5.34
CA MET A 203 16.72 11.06 5.32
C MET A 203 15.98 12.39 5.45
N PRO A 204 16.24 13.25 6.45
CA PRO A 204 15.59 14.55 6.54
C PRO A 204 15.96 15.47 5.37
N CYS A 205 17.18 15.36 4.81
CA CYS A 205 17.55 16.10 3.60
C CYS A 205 16.64 15.73 2.42
N VAL A 206 16.47 14.45 2.13
CA VAL A 206 15.59 13.98 1.04
C VAL A 206 14.12 14.31 1.33
N LEU A 207 13.66 14.15 2.59
CA LEU A 207 12.29 14.51 2.98
C LEU A 207 11.99 16.00 2.71
N ALA A 208 12.93 16.89 2.97
CA ALA A 208 12.79 18.30 2.67
C ALA A 208 12.75 18.57 1.15
N LEU A 209 13.54 17.84 0.36
CA LEU A 209 13.57 17.94 -1.10
C LEU A 209 12.25 17.50 -1.75
N ILE A 210 11.67 16.38 -1.31
CA ILE A 210 10.45 15.81 -1.91
C ILE A 210 9.15 16.47 -1.44
N GLN A 211 9.21 17.36 -0.45
CA GLN A 211 8.12 18.20 0.01
C GLN A 211 6.82 17.44 0.38
N SER A 212 6.94 16.29 1.02
CA SER A 212 5.77 15.56 1.54
C SER A 212 5.45 16.03 2.96
N ARG A 213 4.28 16.64 3.14
CA ARG A 213 3.81 17.11 4.46
C ARG A 213 3.63 15.98 5.46
N ILE A 214 2.97 14.88 5.03
CA ILE A 214 2.73 13.74 5.92
C ILE A 214 4.04 13.01 6.26
N GLY A 215 4.95 12.86 5.31
CA GLY A 215 6.27 12.29 5.56
C GLY A 215 7.04 13.10 6.58
N SER A 216 7.17 14.42 6.38
CA SER A 216 7.89 15.30 7.30
C SER A 216 7.24 15.36 8.69
N LEU A 217 5.91 15.49 8.76
CA LEU A 217 5.19 15.53 10.04
C LEU A 217 5.37 14.23 10.83
N SER A 218 5.19 13.10 10.18
CA SER A 218 5.33 11.79 10.82
C SER A 218 6.78 11.51 11.25
N ALA A 219 7.76 11.97 10.46
CA ALA A 219 9.18 11.90 10.81
C ALA A 219 9.48 12.70 12.08
N VAL A 220 9.00 13.96 12.16
CA VAL A 220 9.21 14.82 13.34
C VAL A 220 8.56 14.23 14.58
N ILE A 221 7.28 13.84 14.50
CA ILE A 221 6.56 13.24 15.64
C ILE A 221 7.31 12.00 16.15
N THR A 222 7.70 11.10 15.24
CA THR A 222 8.40 9.87 15.61
C THR A 222 9.76 10.16 16.21
N ALA A 223 10.53 11.09 15.63
CA ALA A 223 11.84 11.47 16.15
C ALA A 223 11.75 12.05 17.56
N VAL A 224 10.80 12.95 17.81
CA VAL A 224 10.58 13.55 19.15
C VAL A 224 10.29 12.46 20.18
N ILE A 225 9.34 11.56 19.89
CA ILE A 225 8.98 10.49 20.83
C ILE A 225 10.17 9.56 21.08
N MET A 226 10.94 9.19 20.05
CA MET A 226 12.11 8.33 20.21
C MET A 226 13.24 9.00 21.00
N LEU A 227 13.50 10.28 20.77
CA LEU A 227 14.49 11.06 21.51
C LEU A 227 14.10 11.22 23.00
N LEU A 228 12.80 11.30 23.29
CA LEU A 228 12.31 11.31 24.67
C LEU A 228 12.44 9.95 25.35
N SER A 229 12.28 8.86 24.60
CA SER A 229 12.17 7.49 25.12
C SER A 229 13.52 6.76 25.23
N ALA A 230 14.57 7.15 24.50
CA ALA A 230 15.81 6.38 24.44
C ALA A 230 17.05 7.26 24.29
N GLY A 231 18.22 6.67 24.58
CA GLY A 231 19.52 7.27 24.34
C GLY A 231 20.06 8.16 25.45
N THR A 232 21.39 8.32 25.46
CA THR A 232 22.08 9.25 26.37
C THR A 232 21.96 10.69 25.87
N ARG A 233 22.13 11.65 26.79
CA ARG A 233 22.04 13.10 26.45
C ARG A 233 22.93 13.48 25.27
N ARG A 234 24.19 13.01 25.24
CA ARG A 234 25.13 13.28 24.14
C ARG A 234 24.64 12.75 22.80
N ARG A 235 24.05 11.54 22.78
CA ARG A 235 23.50 10.95 21.53
C ARG A 235 22.26 11.70 21.06
N LYS A 236 21.40 12.12 21.97
CA LYS A 236 20.23 12.93 21.64
C LYS A 236 20.64 14.24 20.96
N TYR A 237 21.62 14.97 21.52
CA TYR A 237 22.16 16.19 20.91
C TYR A 237 22.74 15.94 19.51
N LEU A 238 23.55 14.90 19.35
CA LEU A 238 24.12 14.56 18.05
C LEU A 238 23.04 14.17 17.03
N ALA A 239 22.03 13.40 17.45
CA ALA A 239 20.91 13.06 16.58
C ALA A 239 20.13 14.32 16.14
N VAL A 240 19.79 15.20 17.07
CA VAL A 240 19.09 16.45 16.76
C VAL A 240 19.94 17.31 15.81
N MET A 241 21.25 17.44 16.05
CA MET A 241 22.13 18.20 15.17
C MET A 241 22.15 17.62 13.74
N LEU A 242 22.26 16.30 13.59
CA LEU A 242 22.26 15.64 12.27
C LEU A 242 20.91 15.77 11.56
N LEU A 243 19.80 15.55 12.28
CA LEU A 243 18.45 15.68 11.74
C LEU A 243 18.18 17.13 11.26
N SER A 244 18.55 18.12 12.07
CA SER A 244 18.36 19.54 11.74
C SER A 244 19.27 19.97 10.59
N SER A 245 20.55 19.59 10.61
CA SER A 245 21.48 19.93 9.51
C SER A 245 21.06 19.30 8.20
N GLY A 246 20.61 18.03 8.21
CA GLY A 246 20.06 17.38 7.02
C GLY A 246 18.82 18.09 6.47
N ALA A 247 17.86 18.44 7.34
CA ALA A 247 16.66 19.16 6.94
C ALA A 247 16.98 20.54 6.36
N VAL A 248 17.88 21.30 6.99
CA VAL A 248 18.34 22.62 6.48
C VAL A 248 19.05 22.48 5.14
N THR A 249 19.93 21.47 4.99
CA THR A 249 20.60 21.20 3.72
C THR A 249 19.60 20.86 2.62
N GLY A 250 18.62 20.02 2.89
CA GLY A 250 17.57 19.66 1.92
C GLY A 250 16.70 20.86 1.54
N TRP A 251 16.34 21.69 2.51
CA TRP A 251 15.61 22.94 2.26
C TRP A 251 16.43 23.93 1.41
N TRP A 252 17.72 24.08 1.68
CA TRP A 252 18.62 24.93 0.90
C TRP A 252 18.79 24.40 -0.52
N LEU A 253 19.06 23.09 -0.70
CA LEU A 253 19.18 22.46 -2.01
C LEU A 253 17.91 22.63 -2.84
N LYS A 254 16.73 22.45 -2.24
CA LYS A 254 15.44 22.67 -2.89
C LYS A 254 15.34 24.08 -3.49
N ASN A 255 15.68 25.09 -2.71
CA ASN A 255 15.58 26.48 -3.14
C ASN A 255 16.65 26.82 -4.20
N TYR A 256 17.84 26.24 -4.09
CA TYR A 256 18.93 26.44 -5.05
C TYR A 256 18.64 25.77 -6.40
N THR A 257 18.12 24.52 -6.38
CA THR A 257 17.85 23.76 -7.60
C THR A 257 16.49 24.06 -8.22
N GLN A 258 15.68 24.90 -7.59
CA GLN A 258 14.30 25.20 -8.01
C GLN A 258 13.45 23.96 -8.30
N ILE A 259 13.74 22.85 -7.64
CA ILE A 259 12.92 21.63 -7.71
C ILE A 259 11.50 22.02 -7.32
N GLY A 260 10.59 21.86 -8.24
CA GLY A 260 9.28 22.49 -8.36
C GLY A 260 8.55 22.82 -7.06
N VAL A 261 8.19 24.09 -6.90
CA VAL A 261 7.29 24.51 -5.81
C VAL A 261 5.91 23.91 -6.08
N VAL A 262 5.45 23.07 -5.16
CA VAL A 262 4.13 22.45 -5.27
C VAL A 262 3.11 23.31 -4.57
N SER A 263 2.12 23.81 -5.32
CA SER A 263 0.93 24.39 -4.71
C SER A 263 0.05 23.28 -4.16
N HIS A 264 -0.26 23.35 -2.87
CA HIS A 264 -1.13 22.38 -2.20
C HIS A 264 -2.58 22.88 -2.05
N LEU A 265 -2.86 24.13 -2.37
CA LEU A 265 -4.17 24.76 -2.11
C LEU A 265 -5.35 24.00 -2.74
N GLY A 266 -5.26 23.65 -4.03
CA GLY A 266 -6.31 22.89 -4.70
C GLY A 266 -6.48 21.47 -4.18
N SER A 267 -5.37 20.80 -3.78
CA SER A 267 -5.44 19.44 -3.24
C SER A 267 -5.99 19.39 -1.81
N ASP A 268 -5.86 20.46 -1.03
CA ASP A 268 -6.36 20.51 0.34
C ASP A 268 -7.87 20.71 0.37
N SER A 269 -8.40 21.61 -0.46
CA SER A 269 -9.85 21.81 -0.60
C SER A 269 -10.53 20.53 -1.12
N ALA A 270 -9.97 19.88 -2.14
CA ALA A 270 -10.48 18.61 -2.64
C ALA A 270 -10.52 17.51 -1.56
N ARG A 271 -9.44 17.38 -0.75
CA ARG A 271 -9.40 16.39 0.34
C ARG A 271 -10.43 16.68 1.42
N LEU A 272 -10.61 17.93 1.83
CA LEU A 272 -11.63 18.29 2.82
C LEU A 272 -13.03 17.96 2.31
N GLU A 273 -13.29 18.22 1.03
CA GLU A 273 -14.57 17.91 0.40
C GLU A 273 -14.80 16.39 0.31
N ILE A 274 -13.78 15.61 -0.04
CA ILE A 274 -13.84 14.14 -0.05
C ILE A 274 -14.13 13.61 1.36
N LEU A 275 -13.39 14.07 2.38
CA LEU A 275 -13.59 13.66 3.76
C LEU A 275 -15.00 14.03 4.28
N SER A 276 -15.46 15.25 4.00
CA SER A 276 -16.80 15.72 4.37
C SER A 276 -17.89 14.88 3.72
N SER A 277 -17.81 14.65 2.40
CA SER A 277 -18.77 13.83 1.67
C SER A 277 -18.78 12.38 2.16
N THR A 278 -17.60 11.80 2.45
CA THR A 278 -17.50 10.44 3.01
C THR A 278 -18.11 10.36 4.42
N TRP A 279 -17.91 11.38 5.25
CA TRP A 279 -18.55 11.46 6.56
C TRP A 279 -20.08 11.52 6.46
N GLU A 280 -20.61 12.24 5.47
CA GLU A 280 -22.05 12.28 5.20
C GLU A 280 -22.59 10.93 4.71
N MET A 281 -21.84 10.22 3.88
CA MET A 281 -22.15 8.84 3.50
C MET A 281 -22.30 7.93 4.72
N LEU A 282 -21.34 8.00 5.64
CA LEU A 282 -21.38 7.22 6.88
C LEU A 282 -22.59 7.58 7.75
N LYS A 283 -22.95 8.87 7.88
CA LYS A 283 -24.14 9.31 8.63
C LYS A 283 -25.44 8.79 8.03
N GLN A 284 -25.54 8.66 6.70
CA GLN A 284 -26.76 8.18 6.06
C GLN A 284 -26.95 6.66 6.20
N ARG A 285 -25.85 5.90 6.22
CA ARG A 285 -25.89 4.44 6.42
C ARG A 285 -24.92 3.98 7.51
N PRO A 286 -25.16 4.34 8.78
CA PRO A 286 -24.19 4.13 9.84
C PRO A 286 -24.01 2.65 10.22
N LEU A 287 -25.04 1.81 10.08
CA LEU A 287 -24.97 0.42 10.54
C LEU A 287 -24.25 -0.50 9.55
N THR A 288 -24.62 -0.47 8.30
CA THR A 288 -24.13 -1.40 7.27
C THR A 288 -23.18 -0.78 6.26
N GLY A 289 -23.08 0.55 6.22
CA GLY A 289 -22.38 1.25 5.15
C GLY A 289 -23.07 1.10 3.80
N TRP A 290 -22.32 1.31 2.73
CA TRP A 290 -22.82 1.32 1.36
C TRP A 290 -22.47 0.05 0.58
N GLY A 291 -21.62 -0.81 1.12
CA GLY A 291 -21.16 -2.07 0.52
C GLY A 291 -19.67 -2.08 0.28
N ALA A 292 -19.01 -3.19 0.68
CA ALA A 292 -17.57 -3.38 0.56
C ALA A 292 -17.14 -3.49 -0.91
N GLY A 293 -16.09 -2.75 -1.30
CA GLY A 293 -15.55 -2.72 -2.66
C GLY A 293 -16.31 -1.85 -3.64
N GLY A 294 -17.32 -1.08 -3.18
CA GLY A 294 -18.13 -0.21 -4.02
C GLY A 294 -17.85 1.29 -3.88
N PHE A 295 -16.84 1.67 -3.11
CA PHE A 295 -16.60 3.07 -2.74
C PHE A 295 -16.47 3.99 -3.96
N GLU A 296 -15.71 3.62 -4.99
CA GLU A 296 -15.50 4.42 -6.20
C GLU A 296 -16.84 4.81 -6.85
N TYR A 297 -17.70 3.84 -7.11
CA TYR A 297 -19.01 4.07 -7.72
C TYR A 297 -19.93 4.88 -6.81
N VAL A 298 -20.07 4.41 -5.56
CA VAL A 298 -21.04 4.98 -4.62
C VAL A 298 -20.71 6.41 -4.24
N PHE A 299 -19.43 6.73 -4.04
CA PHE A 299 -19.01 8.08 -3.66
C PHE A 299 -19.41 9.11 -4.74
N GLN A 300 -19.13 8.80 -6.02
CA GLN A 300 -19.46 9.72 -7.11
C GLN A 300 -20.98 9.89 -7.25
N MET A 301 -21.74 8.78 -7.24
CA MET A 301 -23.20 8.83 -7.33
C MET A 301 -23.82 9.54 -6.13
N PHE A 302 -23.28 9.35 -4.93
CA PHE A 302 -23.73 10.03 -3.72
C PHE A 302 -23.59 11.56 -3.84
N ARG A 303 -22.48 12.05 -4.37
CA ARG A 303 -22.27 13.48 -4.59
C ARG A 303 -23.26 14.03 -5.60
N ILE A 304 -23.51 13.33 -6.70
CA ILE A 304 -24.51 13.71 -7.70
C ILE A 304 -25.91 13.78 -7.08
N TRP A 305 -26.30 12.78 -6.27
CA TRP A 305 -27.59 12.78 -5.59
C TRP A 305 -27.76 13.94 -4.60
N GLN A 306 -26.67 14.46 -4.09
CA GLN A 306 -26.67 15.66 -3.25
C GLN A 306 -26.61 16.97 -4.04
N GLY A 307 -26.60 16.92 -5.37
CA GLY A 307 -26.43 18.10 -6.22
C GLY A 307 -25.04 18.73 -6.14
N LYS A 308 -24.04 17.99 -5.63
CA LYS A 308 -22.65 18.46 -5.53
C LYS A 308 -21.90 18.12 -6.82
N SER A 309 -21.16 19.09 -7.34
CA SER A 309 -20.29 18.86 -8.49
C SER A 309 -19.17 17.88 -8.15
N THR A 310 -18.74 17.09 -9.12
CA THR A 310 -17.53 16.28 -9.07
C THR A 310 -16.29 17.07 -9.52
N GLU A 311 -16.47 18.33 -9.90
CA GLU A 311 -15.40 19.25 -10.28
C GLU A 311 -14.39 19.40 -9.14
N GLY A 312 -13.10 19.39 -9.47
CA GLY A 312 -11.99 19.56 -8.52
C GLY A 312 -11.62 18.31 -7.72
N THR A 313 -12.51 17.33 -7.57
CA THR A 313 -12.18 16.06 -6.86
C THR A 313 -11.69 14.96 -7.80
N GLY A 314 -12.12 14.98 -9.05
CA GLY A 314 -11.90 13.88 -10.00
C GLY A 314 -12.63 12.60 -9.59
N VAL A 315 -12.22 11.47 -10.14
CA VAL A 315 -12.71 10.14 -9.73
C VAL A 315 -11.98 9.73 -8.44
N VAL A 316 -12.76 9.52 -7.38
CA VAL A 316 -12.25 9.21 -6.03
C VAL A 316 -12.42 7.72 -5.76
N ILE A 317 -11.32 6.99 -5.68
CA ILE A 317 -11.29 5.55 -5.39
C ILE A 317 -11.15 5.23 -3.91
N HIS A 318 -10.71 6.21 -3.11
CA HIS A 318 -10.49 6.09 -1.67
C HIS A 318 -10.56 7.48 -1.00
N PRO A 319 -11.15 7.62 0.19
CA PRO A 319 -11.33 8.93 0.84
C PRO A 319 -10.06 9.49 1.49
N HIS A 320 -8.88 8.92 1.25
CA HIS A 320 -7.62 9.30 1.88
C HIS A 320 -7.62 9.22 3.43
N ASN A 321 -8.46 8.35 3.99
CA ASN A 321 -8.52 8.05 5.41
C ASN A 321 -9.09 6.65 5.61
N GLU A 322 -8.32 5.74 6.20
CA GLU A 322 -8.70 4.34 6.38
C GLU A 322 -9.94 4.16 7.27
N ILE A 323 -10.09 4.97 8.31
CA ILE A 323 -11.24 4.84 9.23
C ILE A 323 -12.53 5.19 8.50
N LEU A 324 -12.53 6.30 7.76
CA LEU A 324 -13.69 6.72 6.98
C LEU A 324 -13.99 5.78 5.82
N PHE A 325 -12.95 5.22 5.18
CA PHE A 325 -13.12 4.23 4.12
C PHE A 325 -13.90 3.00 4.61
N TRP A 326 -13.38 2.34 5.65
CA TRP A 326 -14.04 1.16 6.21
C TRP A 326 -15.42 1.48 6.78
N GLY A 327 -15.59 2.67 7.39
CA GLY A 327 -16.88 3.15 7.86
C GLY A 327 -17.88 3.38 6.73
N ALA A 328 -17.48 3.99 5.63
CA ALA A 328 -18.35 4.21 4.48
C ALA A 328 -18.77 2.90 3.81
N GLU A 329 -17.86 1.94 3.68
CA GLU A 329 -18.15 0.64 3.04
C GLU A 329 -18.95 -0.31 3.94
N GLY A 330 -18.60 -0.44 5.22
CA GLY A 330 -19.20 -1.46 6.09
C GLY A 330 -19.86 -0.95 7.37
N GLY A 331 -20.00 0.36 7.53
CA GLY A 331 -20.67 0.97 8.68
C GLY A 331 -20.00 0.63 10.00
N VAL A 332 -20.81 0.62 11.06
CA VAL A 332 -20.41 0.23 12.43
C VAL A 332 -19.82 -1.18 12.48
N VAL A 333 -20.27 -2.10 11.61
CA VAL A 333 -19.72 -3.46 11.55
C VAL A 333 -18.23 -3.41 11.20
N ALA A 334 -17.85 -2.73 10.12
CA ALA A 334 -16.44 -2.61 9.73
C ALA A 334 -15.65 -1.78 10.75
N LEU A 335 -16.22 -0.69 11.28
CA LEU A 335 -15.58 0.11 12.34
C LEU A 335 -15.31 -0.72 13.60
N THR A 336 -16.18 -1.66 13.95
CA THR A 336 -15.95 -2.60 15.06
C THR A 336 -14.76 -3.50 14.76
N GLY A 337 -14.68 -4.08 13.55
CA GLY A 337 -13.52 -4.86 13.13
C GLY A 337 -12.21 -4.07 13.21
N LEU A 338 -12.23 -2.83 12.74
CA LEU A 338 -11.08 -1.92 12.82
C LEU A 338 -10.71 -1.57 14.27
N ALA A 339 -11.70 -1.31 15.13
CA ALA A 339 -11.47 -1.06 16.56
C ALA A 339 -10.81 -2.25 17.27
N LEU A 340 -11.16 -3.49 16.92
CA LEU A 340 -10.48 -4.68 17.43
C LEU A 340 -9.02 -4.75 16.97
N ILE A 341 -8.73 -4.42 15.71
CA ILE A 341 -7.35 -4.34 15.20
C ILE A 341 -6.55 -3.26 15.95
N ILE A 342 -7.13 -2.07 16.12
CA ILE A 342 -6.52 -0.97 16.89
C ILE A 342 -6.26 -1.40 18.33
N THR A 343 -7.20 -2.13 18.95
CA THR A 343 -7.04 -2.68 20.30
C THR A 343 -5.86 -3.65 20.37
N GLY A 344 -5.70 -4.54 19.39
CA GLY A 344 -4.54 -5.42 19.29
C GLY A 344 -3.22 -4.65 19.24
N GLY A 345 -3.13 -3.62 18.40
CA GLY A 345 -1.97 -2.72 18.34
C GLY A 345 -1.72 -1.97 19.65
N GLY A 346 -2.79 -1.47 20.28
CA GLY A 346 -2.75 -0.80 21.58
C GLY A 346 -2.19 -1.68 22.70
N LEU A 347 -2.53 -2.97 22.69
CA LEU A 347 -1.97 -3.94 23.65
C LEU A 347 -0.46 -4.12 23.48
N ILE A 348 0.05 -4.12 22.26
CA ILE A 348 1.50 -4.20 22.00
C ILE A 348 2.17 -2.94 22.56
N ILE A 349 1.66 -1.77 22.21
CA ILE A 349 2.18 -0.48 22.70
C ILE A 349 2.13 -0.40 24.23
N GLN A 350 1.03 -0.83 24.83
CA GLN A 350 0.87 -0.84 26.29
C GLN A 350 1.93 -1.70 26.99
N LYS A 351 2.20 -2.90 26.47
CA LYS A 351 3.23 -3.80 27.00
C LYS A 351 4.63 -3.22 26.77
N ALA A 352 4.90 -2.69 25.58
CA ALA A 352 6.15 -2.02 25.28
C ALA A 352 6.40 -0.80 26.18
N TRP A 353 5.36 -0.01 26.47
CA TRP A 353 5.41 1.09 27.42
C TRP A 353 5.67 0.62 28.86
N ARG A 354 5.06 -0.49 29.30
CA ARG A 354 5.33 -1.09 30.63
C ARG A 354 6.77 -1.56 30.73
N ALA A 355 7.30 -2.23 29.71
CA ALA A 355 8.71 -2.65 29.67
C ALA A 355 9.64 -1.43 29.77
N PHE A 356 9.35 -0.36 29.06
CA PHE A 356 10.10 0.90 29.14
C PHE A 356 10.07 1.51 30.55
N ARG A 357 8.88 1.64 31.16
CA ARG A 357 8.70 2.36 32.43
C ARG A 357 9.12 1.56 33.66
N ARG A 358 8.89 0.25 33.67
CA ARG A 358 9.10 -0.61 34.85
C ARG A 358 10.41 -1.39 34.80
N GLU A 359 10.82 -1.80 33.60
CA GLU A 359 11.99 -2.66 33.38
C GLU A 359 13.18 -1.89 32.83
N ASN A 360 13.03 -0.59 32.58
CA ASN A 360 14.01 0.28 31.90
C ASN A 360 14.48 -0.31 30.55
N ASN A 361 13.59 -1.03 29.85
CA ASN A 361 13.83 -1.65 28.57
C ASN A 361 13.16 -0.87 27.43
N PRO A 362 13.88 0.00 26.72
CA PRO A 362 13.31 0.80 25.61
C PRO A 362 13.13 0.01 24.31
N LEU A 363 13.69 -1.20 24.18
CA LEU A 363 13.72 -1.96 22.93
C LEU A 363 12.33 -2.19 22.31
N PRO A 364 11.30 -2.71 23.04
CA PRO A 364 9.99 -2.96 22.43
C PRO A 364 9.30 -1.67 22.00
N LEU A 365 9.41 -0.61 22.80
CA LEU A 365 8.79 0.68 22.48
C LEU A 365 9.41 1.31 21.23
N THR A 366 10.73 1.29 21.11
CA THR A 366 11.42 1.83 19.94
C THR A 366 11.10 1.03 18.69
N LEU A 367 10.89 -0.30 18.78
CA LEU A 367 10.40 -1.11 17.67
C LEU A 367 8.99 -0.69 17.21
N CYS A 368 8.07 -0.46 18.15
CA CYS A 368 6.73 0.07 17.80
C CYS A 368 6.84 1.43 17.10
N LEU A 369 7.76 2.28 17.55
CA LEU A 369 7.93 3.62 16.98
C LEU A 369 8.52 3.59 15.56
N THR A 370 9.19 2.51 15.13
CA THR A 370 9.71 2.42 13.75
C THR A 370 8.62 2.39 12.69
N ILE A 371 7.41 1.94 13.02
CA ILE A 371 6.26 1.93 12.10
C ILE A 371 5.26 3.06 12.35
N LEU A 372 5.51 3.91 13.34
CA LEU A 372 4.60 5.04 13.65
C LEU A 372 4.38 5.97 12.45
N PRO A 373 5.39 6.31 11.62
CA PRO A 373 5.15 7.11 10.42
C PRO A 373 4.11 6.49 9.48
N LEU A 374 4.13 5.17 9.35
CA LEU A 374 3.18 4.43 8.52
C LEU A 374 1.76 4.49 9.08
N LEU A 375 1.60 4.33 10.41
CA LEU A 375 0.31 4.43 11.08
C LEU A 375 -0.28 5.84 11.00
N LEU A 376 0.55 6.89 11.07
CA LEU A 376 0.10 8.26 10.86
C LEU A 376 -0.33 8.50 9.40
N HIS A 377 0.34 7.88 8.44
CA HIS A 377 0.00 8.00 7.02
C HIS A 377 -1.38 7.40 6.70
N THR A 378 -1.84 6.37 7.41
CA THR A 378 -3.19 5.80 7.20
C THR A 378 -4.33 6.80 7.44
N GLN A 379 -4.05 7.94 8.10
CA GLN A 379 -5.03 9.00 8.34
C GLN A 379 -5.13 10.00 7.17
N THR A 380 -4.23 9.92 6.20
CA THR A 380 -4.18 10.85 5.06
C THR A 380 -4.11 10.14 3.71
N GLU A 381 -3.96 8.83 3.71
CA GLU A 381 -3.85 7.95 2.55
C GLU A 381 -4.11 6.50 2.99
N TYR A 382 -3.89 5.52 2.10
CA TYR A 382 -4.05 4.08 2.37
C TYR A 382 -2.78 3.28 2.03
N PRO A 383 -1.67 3.53 2.76
CA PRO A 383 -0.34 3.00 2.42
C PRO A 383 -0.27 1.48 2.38
N PHE A 384 -1.08 0.78 3.16
CA PHE A 384 -1.14 -0.68 3.16
C PHE A 384 -1.75 -1.26 1.88
N GLY A 385 -2.72 -0.59 1.28
CA GLY A 385 -3.28 -0.96 -0.01
C GLY A 385 -2.39 -0.59 -1.20
N LEU A 386 -1.61 0.49 -1.06
CA LEU A 386 -0.75 1.00 -2.12
C LEU A 386 0.61 0.30 -2.21
N SER A 387 1.15 -0.21 -1.09
CA SER A 387 2.51 -0.75 -1.07
C SER A 387 2.67 -1.96 -0.15
N ALA A 388 2.93 -3.11 -0.74
CA ALA A 388 3.25 -4.35 -0.05
C ALA A 388 4.53 -4.24 0.80
N LEU A 389 5.50 -3.43 0.37
CA LEU A 389 6.74 -3.21 1.11
C LEU A 389 6.49 -2.46 2.43
N HIS A 390 5.59 -1.45 2.42
CA HIS A 390 5.18 -0.77 3.64
C HIS A 390 4.47 -1.73 4.60
N PHE A 391 3.61 -2.57 4.07
CA PHE A 391 2.94 -3.61 4.87
C PHE A 391 3.95 -4.57 5.51
N ALA A 392 5.00 -4.98 4.77
CA ALA A 392 6.04 -5.87 5.26
C ALA A 392 6.81 -5.31 6.48
N MET A 393 6.83 -3.98 6.69
CA MET A 393 7.42 -3.38 7.89
C MET A 393 6.67 -3.76 9.19
N CYS A 394 5.44 -4.26 9.12
CA CYS A 394 4.72 -4.83 10.25
C CYS A 394 5.46 -6.01 10.90
N LEU A 395 6.47 -6.60 10.21
CA LEU A 395 7.43 -7.52 10.80
C LEU A 395 8.08 -6.94 12.07
N LEU A 396 8.42 -5.65 12.08
CA LEU A 396 9.05 -4.99 13.24
C LEU A 396 8.07 -4.89 14.43
N LEU A 397 6.79 -4.60 14.15
CA LEU A 397 5.74 -4.63 15.17
C LEU A 397 5.56 -6.04 15.74
N SER A 398 5.61 -7.07 14.89
CA SER A 398 5.50 -8.46 15.32
C SER A 398 6.65 -8.86 16.26
N GLN A 399 7.84 -8.30 16.07
CA GLN A 399 8.98 -8.53 16.98
C GLN A 399 8.79 -7.80 18.31
N ALA A 400 8.22 -6.59 18.32
CA ALA A 400 7.84 -5.90 19.56
C ALA A 400 6.81 -6.72 20.37
N ASP A 401 5.77 -7.24 19.71
CA ASP A 401 4.78 -8.12 20.34
C ASP A 401 5.42 -9.40 20.90
N ARG A 402 6.32 -10.02 20.10
CA ARG A 402 7.00 -11.23 20.54
C ARG A 402 7.89 -11.03 21.75
N VAL A 403 8.70 -9.97 21.78
CA VAL A 403 9.63 -9.67 22.89
C VAL A 403 8.86 -9.36 24.19
N THR A 404 7.64 -8.79 24.06
CA THR A 404 6.78 -8.48 25.22
C THR A 404 5.80 -9.60 25.56
N ALA A 405 5.72 -10.68 24.76
CA ALA A 405 4.84 -11.81 25.03
C ALA A 405 5.38 -12.65 26.20
N SER A 406 4.51 -12.93 27.17
CA SER A 406 4.83 -13.87 28.26
C SER A 406 5.07 -15.28 27.70
N PRO A 407 6.10 -16.03 28.16
CA PRO A 407 6.45 -17.36 27.64
C PRO A 407 5.33 -18.41 27.73
N GLU A 408 4.36 -18.21 28.60
CA GLU A 408 3.35 -19.21 29.00
C GLU A 408 2.20 -19.41 28.01
N LYS A 409 2.12 -18.65 26.91
CA LYS A 409 0.99 -18.75 25.95
C LYS A 409 1.39 -19.26 24.58
N THR A 410 2.11 -20.40 24.57
CA THR A 410 2.21 -21.19 23.36
C THR A 410 0.98 -22.07 23.23
N MET A 411 0.21 -21.86 22.17
CA MET A 411 -0.91 -22.75 21.84
C MET A 411 -0.41 -23.80 20.85
N ALA A 412 -0.60 -25.08 21.17
CA ALA A 412 -0.40 -26.15 20.21
C ALA A 412 -1.53 -26.07 19.16
N LEU A 413 -1.25 -25.44 18.02
CA LEU A 413 -2.17 -25.53 16.90
C LEU A 413 -1.96 -26.89 16.20
N PRO A 414 -3.04 -27.56 15.78
CA PRO A 414 -2.94 -28.78 14.98
C PRO A 414 -2.07 -28.57 13.74
N SER A 415 -1.33 -29.60 13.32
CA SER A 415 -0.48 -29.58 12.11
C SER A 415 -1.25 -29.17 10.85
N PHE A 416 -2.55 -29.40 10.83
CA PHE A 416 -3.47 -28.94 9.79
C PHE A 416 -3.37 -27.41 9.51
N PHE A 417 -3.26 -26.56 10.55
CA PHE A 417 -3.09 -25.13 10.34
C PHE A 417 -1.78 -24.79 9.61
N SER A 418 -0.71 -25.52 9.90
CA SER A 418 0.57 -25.31 9.20
C SER A 418 0.52 -25.80 7.75
N VAL A 419 -0.31 -26.82 7.45
CA VAL A 419 -0.54 -27.28 6.07
C VAL A 419 -1.33 -26.22 5.30
N ILE A 420 -2.43 -25.70 5.87
CA ILE A 420 -3.20 -24.63 5.24
C ILE A 420 -2.32 -23.40 5.03
N SER A 421 -1.54 -22.99 6.05
CA SER A 421 -0.63 -21.86 5.96
C SER A 421 0.41 -22.06 4.85
N ALA A 422 0.99 -23.25 4.72
CA ALA A 422 1.92 -23.58 3.63
C ALA A 422 1.23 -23.50 2.26
N GLY A 423 0.02 -24.04 2.13
CA GLY A 423 -0.80 -23.96 0.92
C GLY A 423 -1.12 -22.51 0.54
N THR A 424 -1.51 -21.69 1.53
CA THR A 424 -1.77 -20.25 1.31
C THR A 424 -0.49 -19.52 0.87
N GLY A 425 0.65 -19.78 1.51
CA GLY A 425 1.94 -19.19 1.11
C GLY A 425 2.34 -19.55 -0.32
N THR A 426 2.13 -20.82 -0.71
CA THR A 426 2.33 -21.27 -2.10
C THR A 426 1.35 -20.58 -3.06
N GLY A 427 0.08 -20.49 -2.69
CA GLY A 427 -0.95 -19.81 -3.48
C GLY A 427 -0.61 -18.34 -3.72
N ILE A 428 -0.21 -17.61 -2.66
CA ILE A 428 0.24 -16.21 -2.78
C ILE A 428 1.43 -16.12 -3.76
N LEU A 429 2.44 -16.98 -3.61
CA LEU A 429 3.61 -16.99 -4.50
C LEU A 429 3.20 -17.21 -5.96
N CYS A 430 2.35 -18.22 -6.25
CA CYS A 430 1.91 -18.54 -7.60
C CYS A 430 1.07 -17.40 -8.21
N VAL A 431 0.12 -16.85 -7.46
CA VAL A 431 -0.73 -15.73 -7.91
C VAL A 431 0.11 -14.48 -8.17
N MET A 432 1.05 -14.15 -7.30
CA MET A 432 1.90 -12.97 -7.46
C MET A 432 2.91 -13.12 -8.61
N ALA A 433 3.45 -14.32 -8.82
CA ALA A 433 4.28 -14.61 -10.00
C ALA A 433 3.45 -14.48 -11.29
N GLY A 434 2.23 -15.00 -11.31
CA GLY A 434 1.29 -14.83 -12.41
C GLY A 434 0.96 -13.37 -12.67
N ALA A 435 0.63 -12.60 -11.63
CA ALA A 435 0.32 -11.17 -11.74
C ALA A 435 1.52 -10.35 -12.25
N PHE A 436 2.72 -10.69 -11.82
CA PHE A 436 3.96 -10.07 -12.30
C PHE A 436 4.18 -10.33 -13.79
N LEU A 437 4.06 -11.58 -14.24
CA LEU A 437 4.22 -11.96 -15.65
C LEU A 437 3.14 -11.32 -16.53
N THR A 438 1.88 -11.41 -16.12
CA THR A 438 0.75 -10.78 -16.81
C THR A 438 0.94 -9.27 -16.92
N GLY A 439 1.38 -8.61 -15.83
CA GLY A 439 1.64 -7.17 -15.79
C GLY A 439 2.71 -6.73 -16.79
N ILE A 440 3.78 -7.49 -16.97
CA ILE A 440 4.83 -7.20 -17.97
C ILE A 440 4.26 -7.29 -19.39
N ILE A 441 3.48 -8.33 -19.69
CA ILE A 441 2.92 -8.54 -21.03
C ILE A 441 1.87 -7.46 -21.35
N LEU A 442 0.97 -7.14 -20.42
CA LEU A 442 0.01 -6.05 -20.56
C LEU A 442 0.70 -4.71 -20.81
N THR A 443 1.73 -4.40 -20.00
CA THR A 443 2.52 -3.18 -20.21
C THR A 443 3.11 -3.10 -21.61
N GLY A 444 3.63 -4.22 -22.12
CA GLY A 444 4.15 -4.29 -23.49
C GLY A 444 3.09 -4.09 -24.57
N ALA A 445 1.86 -4.56 -24.35
CA ALA A 445 0.72 -4.34 -25.25
C ALA A 445 0.22 -2.88 -25.18
N GLU A 446 0.06 -2.33 -23.98
CA GLU A 446 -0.34 -0.94 -23.74
C GLU A 446 0.65 0.06 -24.37
N GLN A 447 1.96 -0.17 -24.25
CA GLN A 447 2.99 0.66 -24.89
C GLN A 447 2.94 0.63 -26.43
N ARG A 448 2.34 -0.40 -27.02
CA ARG A 448 2.06 -0.51 -28.45
C ARG A 448 0.62 -0.09 -28.79
N GLU A 449 -0.01 0.70 -27.93
CA GLU A 449 -1.36 1.21 -28.13
C GLU A 449 -2.40 0.11 -28.38
N MET A 450 -2.21 -1.07 -27.77
CA MET A 450 -3.09 -2.24 -27.90
C MET A 450 -3.26 -2.79 -29.34
N GLN A 451 -2.40 -2.39 -30.28
CA GLN A 451 -2.47 -2.86 -31.67
C GLN A 451 -2.18 -4.36 -31.81
N ASP A 452 -1.38 -4.90 -30.89
CA ASP A 452 -1.02 -6.33 -30.85
C ASP A 452 -1.13 -6.89 -29.43
N ILE A 453 -2.17 -7.69 -29.21
CA ILE A 453 -2.40 -8.40 -27.94
C ILE A 453 -2.09 -9.91 -28.03
N ARG A 454 -1.49 -10.39 -29.15
CA ARG A 454 -1.18 -11.83 -29.31
C ARG A 454 -0.28 -12.37 -28.21
N ALA A 455 0.55 -11.52 -27.61
CA ALA A 455 1.36 -11.90 -26.47
C ALA A 455 0.51 -12.33 -25.25
N LEU A 456 -0.72 -11.84 -25.09
CA LEU A 456 -1.63 -12.30 -24.02
C LEU A 456 -2.02 -13.76 -24.21
N SER A 457 -2.21 -14.21 -25.46
CA SER A 457 -2.55 -15.62 -25.74
C SER A 457 -1.41 -16.60 -25.46
N SER A 458 -0.18 -16.10 -25.20
CA SER A 458 0.95 -16.95 -24.81
C SER A 458 0.87 -17.44 -23.35
N LEU A 459 0.03 -16.80 -22.52
CA LEU A 459 -0.17 -17.20 -21.14
C LEU A 459 -1.47 -18.01 -20.98
N PRO A 460 -1.46 -19.05 -20.12
CA PRO A 460 -2.68 -19.74 -19.75
C PRO A 460 -3.69 -18.78 -19.11
N GLU A 461 -5.00 -19.01 -19.34
CA GLU A 461 -6.08 -18.12 -18.86
C GLU A 461 -6.04 -17.94 -17.33
N PHE A 462 -5.75 -18.99 -16.54
CA PHE A 462 -5.66 -18.88 -15.09
C PHE A 462 -4.53 -17.94 -14.61
N VAL A 463 -3.49 -17.73 -15.43
CA VAL A 463 -2.42 -16.75 -15.15
C VAL A 463 -2.90 -15.35 -15.45
N LEU A 464 -3.59 -15.15 -16.58
CA LEU A 464 -4.21 -13.87 -16.96
C LEU A 464 -5.22 -13.40 -15.92
N MET A 465 -6.01 -14.32 -15.36
CA MET A 465 -6.99 -14.01 -14.31
C MET A 465 -6.37 -13.43 -13.03
N THR A 466 -5.06 -13.52 -12.83
CA THR A 466 -4.38 -12.87 -11.70
C THR A 466 -4.40 -11.34 -11.78
N GLN A 467 -4.65 -10.76 -12.98
CA GLN A 467 -4.89 -9.35 -13.23
C GLN A 467 -6.19 -9.16 -14.04
N TYR A 468 -7.25 -9.82 -13.63
CA TYR A 468 -8.53 -9.94 -14.35
C TYR A 468 -9.04 -8.60 -14.89
N GLU A 469 -9.19 -7.59 -14.05
CA GLU A 469 -9.80 -6.31 -14.46
C GLU A 469 -8.99 -5.61 -15.57
N ARG A 470 -7.66 -5.62 -15.46
CA ARG A 470 -6.77 -5.02 -16.46
C ARG A 470 -6.79 -5.82 -17.78
N VAL A 471 -6.78 -7.15 -17.69
CA VAL A 471 -6.86 -8.03 -18.87
C VAL A 471 -8.18 -7.84 -19.60
N GLU A 472 -9.30 -7.81 -18.89
CA GLU A 472 -10.63 -7.62 -19.48
C GLU A 472 -10.77 -6.22 -20.11
N PHE A 473 -10.26 -5.19 -19.44
CA PHE A 473 -10.23 -3.84 -19.97
C PHE A 473 -9.49 -3.80 -21.33
N ASP A 474 -8.27 -4.30 -21.35
CA ASP A 474 -7.42 -4.28 -22.55
C ASP A 474 -7.98 -5.12 -23.70
N ARG A 475 -8.53 -6.30 -23.39
CA ARG A 475 -9.23 -7.15 -24.38
C ARG A 475 -10.40 -6.42 -25.02
N HIS A 476 -11.21 -5.70 -24.23
CA HIS A 476 -12.38 -5.00 -24.77
C HIS A 476 -12.01 -3.72 -25.52
N VAL A 477 -10.98 -3.00 -25.09
CA VAL A 477 -10.43 -1.89 -25.89
C VAL A 477 -9.93 -2.41 -27.24
N HIS A 478 -9.23 -3.55 -27.27
CA HIS A 478 -8.78 -4.16 -28.52
C HIS A 478 -9.96 -4.57 -29.43
N LYS A 479 -11.08 -5.06 -28.89
CA LYS A 479 -12.28 -5.35 -29.68
C LYS A 479 -12.82 -4.12 -30.41
N LEU A 480 -12.80 -2.92 -29.79
CA LEU A 480 -13.16 -1.68 -30.49
C LEU A 480 -12.22 -1.38 -31.65
N MET A 481 -10.92 -1.61 -31.47
CA MET A 481 -9.95 -1.42 -32.56
C MET A 481 -10.18 -2.41 -33.71
N GLN A 482 -10.49 -3.67 -33.39
CA GLN A 482 -10.86 -4.67 -34.37
C GLN A 482 -12.15 -4.30 -35.13
N PHE A 483 -13.16 -3.77 -34.43
CA PHE A 483 -14.37 -3.28 -35.08
C PHE A 483 -14.06 -2.21 -36.13
N ASN A 484 -13.19 -1.26 -35.83
CA ASN A 484 -12.80 -0.22 -36.79
C ASN A 484 -12.13 -0.78 -38.05
N GLN A 485 -11.58 -2.00 -37.99
CA GLN A 485 -10.93 -2.68 -39.13
C GLN A 485 -11.88 -3.62 -39.89
N THR A 486 -12.76 -4.32 -39.17
CA THR A 486 -13.58 -5.41 -39.72
C THR A 486 -15.04 -5.04 -39.94
N GLY A 487 -15.54 -4.06 -39.18
CA GLY A 487 -16.97 -3.69 -39.19
C GLY A 487 -17.89 -4.74 -38.54
N ASP A 488 -17.36 -5.73 -37.80
CA ASP A 488 -18.15 -6.81 -37.19
C ASP A 488 -19.01 -6.30 -36.01
N PRO A 489 -20.36 -6.27 -36.15
CA PRO A 489 -21.27 -5.73 -35.12
C PRO A 489 -21.20 -6.50 -33.80
N GLN A 490 -20.76 -7.77 -33.78
CA GLN A 490 -20.68 -8.59 -32.58
C GLN A 490 -19.64 -7.99 -31.61
N LEU A 491 -18.53 -7.45 -32.14
CA LEU A 491 -17.51 -6.80 -31.31
C LEU A 491 -18.04 -5.58 -30.53
N LEU A 492 -18.94 -4.81 -31.13
CA LEU A 492 -19.62 -3.71 -30.44
C LEU A 492 -20.59 -4.19 -29.37
N SER A 493 -21.34 -5.26 -29.65
CA SER A 493 -22.26 -5.85 -28.68
C SER A 493 -21.51 -6.38 -27.46
N ASP A 494 -20.39 -7.06 -27.67
CA ASP A 494 -19.51 -7.55 -26.61
C ASP A 494 -18.95 -6.41 -25.76
N TYR A 495 -18.44 -5.34 -26.42
CA TYR A 495 -17.91 -4.17 -25.70
C TYR A 495 -19.01 -3.48 -24.89
N ARG A 496 -20.20 -3.27 -25.49
CA ARG A 496 -21.35 -2.66 -24.81
C ARG A 496 -21.69 -3.42 -23.51
N HIS A 497 -21.88 -4.73 -23.62
CA HIS A 497 -22.23 -5.54 -22.46
C HIS A 497 -21.17 -5.47 -21.34
N TRP A 498 -19.90 -5.51 -21.71
CA TRP A 498 -18.81 -5.34 -20.76
C TRP A 498 -18.80 -3.93 -20.16
N ALA A 499 -18.92 -2.88 -20.98
CA ALA A 499 -18.87 -1.49 -20.53
C ALA A 499 -20.01 -1.15 -19.55
N GLU A 500 -21.23 -1.63 -19.82
CA GLU A 500 -22.38 -1.49 -18.91
C GLU A 500 -22.12 -2.12 -17.53
N ASN A 501 -21.41 -3.25 -17.47
CA ASN A 501 -21.03 -3.91 -16.22
C ASN A 501 -19.81 -3.26 -15.56
N TYR A 502 -18.84 -2.81 -16.33
CA TYR A 502 -17.65 -2.09 -15.87
C TYR A 502 -18.03 -0.78 -15.16
N LEU A 503 -18.92 0.00 -15.76
CA LEU A 503 -19.40 1.28 -15.25
C LEU A 503 -20.28 1.17 -13.98
N LYS A 504 -20.69 -0.03 -13.57
CA LYS A 504 -21.31 -0.27 -12.24
C LYS A 504 -20.27 -0.30 -11.10
N LYS A 505 -18.98 -0.32 -11.42
CA LYS A 505 -17.87 -0.39 -10.49
C LYS A 505 -16.95 0.82 -10.62
N HIS A 506 -16.61 1.18 -11.84
CA HIS A 506 -15.60 2.16 -12.19
C HIS A 506 -16.21 3.36 -12.92
N MET A 507 -15.65 4.54 -12.67
CA MET A 507 -16.07 5.78 -13.31
C MET A 507 -15.01 6.22 -14.33
N ASP A 508 -15.05 5.62 -15.53
CA ASP A 508 -14.09 5.90 -16.60
C ASP A 508 -14.76 6.71 -17.73
N LYS A 509 -14.28 7.96 -17.91
CA LYS A 509 -14.81 8.87 -18.93
C LYS A 509 -14.68 8.36 -20.35
N ASN A 510 -13.64 7.58 -20.66
CA ASN A 510 -13.42 7.07 -22.01
C ASN A 510 -14.34 5.88 -22.29
N VAL A 511 -14.60 5.03 -21.28
CA VAL A 511 -15.58 3.94 -21.39
C VAL A 511 -16.99 4.51 -21.55
N TYR A 512 -17.35 5.58 -20.79
CA TYR A 512 -18.63 6.30 -21.01
C TYR A 512 -18.74 6.81 -22.44
N LEU A 513 -17.70 7.48 -22.95
CA LEU A 513 -17.70 8.03 -24.29
C LEU A 513 -17.90 6.94 -25.36
N SER A 514 -17.12 5.86 -25.27
CA SER A 514 -17.22 4.72 -26.20
C SER A 514 -18.61 4.07 -26.15
N LEU A 515 -19.17 3.87 -24.95
CA LEU A 515 -20.50 3.32 -24.78
C LEU A 515 -21.58 4.22 -25.41
N ILE A 516 -21.53 5.53 -25.18
CA ILE A 516 -22.46 6.51 -25.77
C ILE A 516 -22.37 6.47 -27.29
N MET A 517 -21.16 6.44 -27.87
CA MET A 517 -20.97 6.36 -29.32
C MET A 517 -21.54 5.05 -29.90
N ILE A 518 -21.39 3.93 -29.20
CA ILE A 518 -21.98 2.64 -29.63
C ILE A 518 -23.49 2.69 -29.58
N LEU A 519 -24.07 3.22 -28.50
CA LEU A 519 -25.54 3.37 -28.37
C LEU A 519 -26.13 4.29 -29.45
N HIS A 520 -25.44 5.37 -29.79
CA HIS A 520 -25.79 6.24 -30.91
C HIS A 520 -25.79 5.49 -32.24
N TYR A 521 -24.72 4.75 -32.53
CA TYR A 521 -24.61 3.92 -33.74
C TYR A 521 -25.69 2.85 -33.81
N GLN A 522 -26.07 2.24 -32.68
CA GLN A 522 -27.13 1.24 -32.59
C GLN A 522 -28.53 1.86 -32.54
N ARG A 523 -28.66 3.19 -32.55
CA ARG A 523 -29.94 3.96 -32.46
C ARG A 523 -30.73 3.70 -31.19
N GLU A 524 -30.06 3.43 -30.09
CA GLU A 524 -30.60 3.20 -28.74
C GLU A 524 -30.75 4.54 -27.99
N SER A 525 -31.60 5.43 -28.48
CA SER A 525 -31.69 6.84 -28.05
C SER A 525 -31.95 7.03 -26.55
N ASP A 526 -32.73 6.16 -25.90
CA ASP A 526 -33.05 6.31 -24.48
C ASP A 526 -31.85 5.93 -23.60
N ALA A 527 -31.14 4.86 -23.93
CA ALA A 527 -29.92 4.44 -23.26
C ALA A 527 -28.78 5.46 -23.49
N GLU A 528 -28.63 5.96 -24.72
CA GLU A 528 -27.68 7.03 -25.06
C GLU A 528 -27.90 8.26 -24.17
N LYS A 529 -29.14 8.79 -24.10
CA LYS A 529 -29.49 9.95 -23.27
C LYS A 529 -29.21 9.70 -21.79
N TYR A 530 -29.51 8.49 -21.30
CA TYR A 530 -29.23 8.11 -19.90
C TYR A 530 -27.74 8.22 -19.59
N TYR A 531 -26.86 7.56 -20.37
CA TYR A 531 -25.44 7.58 -20.14
C TYR A 531 -24.79 8.94 -20.42
N LEU A 532 -25.29 9.68 -21.41
CA LEU A 532 -24.83 11.04 -21.71
C LEU A 532 -25.14 12.01 -20.54
N ASN A 533 -26.32 11.94 -19.95
CA ASN A 533 -26.69 12.76 -18.80
C ASN A 533 -25.84 12.38 -17.57
N GLN A 534 -25.65 11.09 -17.33
CA GLN A 534 -24.82 10.61 -16.23
C GLN A 534 -23.35 11.04 -16.40
N ALA A 535 -22.79 10.89 -17.61
CA ALA A 535 -21.42 11.31 -17.91
C ALA A 535 -21.25 12.83 -17.78
N GLY A 536 -22.21 13.64 -18.23
CA GLY A 536 -22.18 15.10 -18.08
C GLY A 536 -22.19 15.55 -16.61
N GLN A 537 -22.89 14.83 -15.73
CA GLN A 537 -22.86 15.09 -14.29
C GLN A 537 -21.53 14.64 -13.64
N LEU A 538 -21.00 13.50 -14.08
CA LEU A 538 -19.74 12.95 -13.57
C LEU A 538 -18.50 13.71 -14.03
N PHE A 539 -18.50 14.22 -15.25
CA PHE A 539 -17.36 14.86 -15.89
C PHE A 539 -17.72 16.26 -16.43
N PRO A 540 -18.09 17.22 -15.57
CA PRO A 540 -18.62 18.52 -15.99
C PRO A 540 -17.62 19.39 -16.77
N GLN A 541 -16.33 19.06 -16.75
CA GLN A 541 -15.30 19.76 -17.53
C GLN A 541 -15.02 19.14 -18.90
N ASP A 542 -15.57 17.96 -19.19
CA ASP A 542 -15.33 17.27 -20.44
C ASP A 542 -16.42 17.67 -21.47
N THR A 543 -16.04 18.56 -22.38
CA THR A 543 -16.96 19.12 -23.38
C THR A 543 -17.57 18.07 -24.30
N ARG A 544 -16.96 16.88 -24.43
CA ARG A 544 -17.50 15.79 -25.28
C ARG A 544 -18.87 15.29 -24.83
N PHE A 545 -19.23 15.49 -23.57
CA PHE A 545 -20.54 15.11 -23.03
C PHE A 545 -21.62 16.21 -23.14
N PHE A 546 -21.29 17.39 -23.70
CA PHE A 546 -22.20 18.52 -23.84
C PHE A 546 -22.49 18.93 -25.29
N SER A 547 -21.82 18.34 -26.28
CA SER A 547 -21.91 18.68 -27.70
C SER A 547 -23.22 18.26 -28.40
N GLY A 548 -24.29 18.02 -27.64
CA GLY A 548 -25.63 17.67 -28.14
C GLY A 548 -26.75 18.62 -27.72
N ARG A 549 -26.44 19.87 -27.32
CA ARG A 549 -27.43 20.91 -27.07
C ARG A 549 -27.45 21.92 -28.18
#